data_b6e698cb4fc1e1864e7be58b2eafa1de
#
_entry.id   b6e698cb4fc1e1864e7be58b2eafa1de
#
_cell.length_a   1.000
_cell.length_b   1.000
_cell.length_c   1.000
_cell.angle_alpha   90.00
_cell.angle_beta   90.00
_cell.angle_gamma   90.00
#
_symmetry.space_group_name_H-M   'P 1'
#
loop_
_entity.id
_entity.type
_entity.pdbx_description
1 polymer ?
#
loop_
_entity_poly.entity_id
_entity_poly.type
_entity_poly.pdbx_seq_one_letter_code
_entity_poly.pdbx_strand_id
1 'polypeptide(L)'
;FTDFPQIKFIIPHGGGAVPYHWGRFRGMAQDMGLGDLNERVLGNIFFDTCVYHQDGIDMLLDVIPTKNILFASEMIGAVRGIDPRSGHYYDDTKRYIDANTALSAAQKQMVFEDNARAVFSRLKL
;
A
#
# COMPACT_ATOMS: atom_id res chain seq x y z
N PHE A 1 -1.72 14.49 10.35
CA PHE A 1 -2.75 14.03 9.40
C PHE A 1 -4.14 14.55 9.79
N THR A 2 -4.49 14.46 11.07
CA THR A 2 -5.82 14.88 11.58
C THR A 2 -6.11 16.37 11.40
N ASP A 3 -5.08 17.21 11.40
CA ASP A 3 -5.23 18.67 11.23
C ASP A 3 -5.50 19.07 9.77
N PHE A 4 -5.23 18.15 8.84
CA PHE A 4 -5.38 18.38 7.39
C PHE A 4 -6.11 17.21 6.72
N PRO A 5 -7.39 16.96 7.05
CA PRO A 5 -8.12 15.79 6.57
C PRO A 5 -8.36 15.78 5.05
N GLN A 6 -8.25 16.95 4.38
CA GLN A 6 -8.42 17.07 2.93
C GLN A 6 -7.17 16.67 2.16
N ILE A 7 -5.98 16.66 2.82
CA ILE A 7 -4.72 16.28 2.18
C ILE A 7 -4.64 14.76 2.14
N LYS A 8 -4.35 14.22 0.97
CA LYS A 8 -4.06 12.79 0.77
C LYS A 8 -2.57 12.57 0.91
N PHE A 9 -2.18 11.72 1.83
CA PHE A 9 -0.78 11.36 2.08
C PHE A 9 -0.50 9.99 1.49
N ILE A 10 0.44 9.90 0.59
CA ILE A 10 0.90 8.62 0.04
C ILE A 10 2.27 8.31 0.65
N ILE A 11 2.35 7.21 1.37
CA ILE A 11 3.58 6.73 1.98
C ILE A 11 4.21 5.72 1.01
N PRO A 12 5.37 6.04 0.42
CA PRO A 12 5.98 5.19 -0.59
C PRO A 12 6.58 3.91 0.00
N HIS A 13 6.99 3.01 -0.89
CA HIS A 13 7.70 1.76 -0.60
C HIS A 13 6.92 0.86 0.38
N GLY A 14 5.61 0.70 0.13
CA GLY A 14 4.73 -0.11 0.97
C GLY A 14 4.61 0.42 2.41
N GLY A 15 4.98 1.70 2.64
CA GLY A 15 5.04 2.28 3.99
C GLY A 15 6.32 1.92 4.74
N GLY A 16 7.32 1.34 4.09
CA GLY A 16 8.57 0.91 4.73
C GLY A 16 8.30 -0.09 5.85
N ALA A 17 8.70 0.23 7.07
CA ALA A 17 8.51 -0.65 8.23
C ALA A 17 7.09 -0.56 8.87
N VAL A 18 6.20 0.29 8.36
CA VAL A 18 4.89 0.52 8.98
C VAL A 18 4.03 -0.74 9.05
N PRO A 19 3.80 -1.51 7.97
CA PRO A 19 3.03 -2.74 8.08
C PRO A 19 3.65 -3.75 9.04
N TYR A 20 4.97 -3.90 9.01
CA TYR A 20 5.70 -4.79 9.91
C TYR A 20 5.55 -4.42 11.38
N HIS A 21 5.50 -3.13 11.71
CA HIS A 21 5.33 -2.64 13.07
C HIS A 21 3.89 -2.21 13.42
N TRP A 22 2.90 -2.64 12.67
CA TRP A 22 1.51 -2.19 12.83
C TRP A 22 0.98 -2.35 14.25
N GLY A 23 1.29 -3.46 14.90
CA GLY A 23 0.93 -3.70 16.30
C GLY A 23 1.52 -2.65 17.27
N ARG A 24 2.75 -2.20 17.01
CA ARG A 24 3.38 -1.13 17.80
C ARG A 24 2.64 0.20 17.63
N PHE A 25 2.29 0.57 16.39
CA PHE A 25 1.55 1.79 16.13
C PHE A 25 0.15 1.77 16.75
N ARG A 26 -0.51 0.62 16.74
CA ARG A 26 -1.79 0.43 17.43
C ARG A 26 -1.66 0.63 18.95
N GLY A 27 -0.64 0.04 19.57
CA GLY A 27 -0.37 0.22 21.00
C GLY A 27 -0.08 1.69 21.35
N MET A 28 0.76 2.35 20.57
CA MET A 28 1.03 3.79 20.77
C MET A 28 -0.22 4.64 20.62
N ALA A 29 -1.08 4.36 19.64
CA ALA A 29 -2.32 5.07 19.47
C ALA A 29 -3.26 4.89 20.66
N GLN A 30 -3.32 3.69 21.22
CA GLN A 30 -4.09 3.40 22.44
C GLN A 30 -3.55 4.20 23.63
N ASP A 31 -2.24 4.19 23.86
CA ASP A 31 -1.60 4.94 24.95
C ASP A 31 -1.84 6.46 24.84
N MET A 32 -1.90 6.96 23.63
CA MET A 32 -2.17 8.38 23.33
C MET A 32 -3.67 8.71 23.31
N GLY A 33 -4.57 7.77 23.54
CA GLY A 33 -6.01 7.97 23.48
C GLY A 33 -6.54 8.30 22.08
N LEU A 34 -5.85 7.88 21.02
CA LEU A 34 -6.20 8.24 19.65
C LEU A 34 -7.28 7.34 19.02
N GLY A 35 -7.69 6.27 19.70
CA GLY A 35 -8.68 5.33 19.17
C GLY A 35 -8.12 4.39 18.10
N ASP A 36 -8.99 3.87 17.22
CA ASP A 36 -8.58 2.94 16.17
C ASP A 36 -7.82 3.65 15.05
N LEU A 37 -6.62 3.13 14.73
CA LEU A 37 -5.79 3.64 13.64
C LEU A 37 -6.47 3.54 12.27
N ASN A 38 -7.24 2.47 12.04
CA ASN A 38 -7.94 2.28 10.78
C ASN A 38 -8.99 3.38 10.51
N GLU A 39 -9.58 3.91 11.57
CA GLU A 39 -10.57 4.97 11.46
C GLU A 39 -9.93 6.36 11.40
N ARG A 40 -8.96 6.63 12.28
CA ARG A 40 -8.41 7.97 12.44
C ARG A 40 -7.23 8.29 11.54
N VAL A 41 -6.32 7.34 11.33
CA VAL A 41 -5.08 7.59 10.60
C VAL A 41 -5.23 7.25 9.13
N LEU A 42 -5.88 6.14 8.81
CA LEU A 42 -6.03 5.69 7.43
C LEU A 42 -7.13 6.41 6.62
N GLY A 43 -7.82 7.39 7.20
CA GLY A 43 -8.85 8.16 6.47
C GLY A 43 -8.31 8.91 5.25
N ASN A 44 -7.06 9.38 5.32
CA ASN A 44 -6.41 10.14 4.25
C ASN A 44 -4.95 9.70 3.99
N ILE A 45 -4.54 8.54 4.51
CA ILE A 45 -3.22 7.96 4.28
C ILE A 45 -3.34 6.74 3.38
N PHE A 46 -2.46 6.67 2.40
CA PHE A 46 -2.38 5.60 1.40
C PHE A 46 -0.96 5.05 1.33
N PHE A 47 -0.82 3.82 0.92
CA PHE A 47 0.46 3.13 0.73
C PHE A 47 0.57 2.67 -0.71
N ASP A 48 1.77 2.68 -1.27
CA ASP A 48 2.00 2.12 -2.60
C ASP A 48 2.45 0.65 -2.54
N THR A 49 2.53 0.02 -3.70
CA THR A 49 2.98 -1.37 -3.84
C THR A 49 4.43 -1.50 -4.31
N CYS A 50 5.27 -0.48 -4.12
CA CYS A 50 6.70 -0.54 -4.47
C CYS A 50 7.50 -1.41 -3.50
N VAL A 51 7.12 -2.68 -3.42
CA VAL A 51 7.74 -3.74 -2.60
C VAL A 51 8.10 -4.91 -3.51
N TYR A 52 9.38 -5.29 -3.55
CA TYR A 52 9.93 -6.13 -4.60
C TYR A 52 10.05 -7.61 -4.21
N HIS A 53 9.15 -8.12 -3.38
CA HIS A 53 9.02 -9.56 -3.09
C HIS A 53 7.63 -9.92 -2.60
N GLN A 54 7.25 -11.17 -2.79
CA GLN A 54 5.90 -11.66 -2.49
C GLN A 54 5.52 -11.49 -1.03
N ASP A 55 6.37 -11.94 -0.09
CA ASP A 55 6.04 -11.90 1.34
C ASP A 55 5.79 -10.48 1.85
N GLY A 56 6.51 -9.49 1.32
CA GLY A 56 6.31 -8.08 1.67
C GLY A 56 5.01 -7.52 1.13
N ILE A 57 4.65 -7.86 -0.10
CA ILE A 57 3.34 -7.49 -0.67
C ILE A 57 2.21 -8.18 0.09
N ASP A 58 2.33 -9.47 0.40
CA ASP A 58 1.31 -10.20 1.14
C ASP A 58 1.10 -9.61 2.54
N MET A 59 2.19 -9.27 3.24
CA MET A 59 2.11 -8.57 4.53
C MET A 59 1.42 -7.21 4.41
N LEU A 60 1.77 -6.41 3.40
CA LEU A 60 1.11 -5.11 3.16
C LEU A 60 -0.39 -5.28 2.96
N LEU A 61 -0.78 -6.24 2.11
CA LEU A 61 -2.17 -6.52 1.75
C LEU A 61 -2.99 -7.13 2.91
N ASP A 62 -2.32 -7.83 3.83
CA ASP A 62 -2.95 -8.40 5.03
C ASP A 62 -3.18 -7.35 6.13
N VAL A 63 -2.22 -6.45 6.30
CA VAL A 63 -2.21 -5.50 7.42
C VAL A 63 -2.96 -4.20 7.10
N ILE A 64 -2.78 -3.68 5.87
CA ILE A 64 -3.36 -2.40 5.46
C ILE A 64 -4.67 -2.64 4.70
N PRO A 65 -5.77 -1.96 5.07
CA PRO A 65 -7.02 -2.08 4.34
C PRO A 65 -6.85 -1.82 2.85
N THR A 66 -7.41 -2.68 2.01
CA THR A 66 -7.26 -2.65 0.54
C THR A 66 -7.57 -1.27 -0.06
N LYS A 67 -8.56 -0.55 0.48
CA LYS A 67 -8.94 0.80 0.06
C LYS A 67 -7.85 1.86 0.23
N ASN A 68 -6.82 1.56 1.01
CA ASN A 68 -5.70 2.45 1.30
C ASN A 68 -4.42 2.09 0.55
N ILE A 69 -4.50 1.16 -0.40
CA ILE A 69 -3.35 0.67 -1.17
C ILE A 69 -3.47 1.11 -2.63
N LEU A 70 -2.41 1.71 -3.16
CA LEU A 70 -2.30 2.19 -4.54
C LEU A 70 -1.27 1.36 -5.30
N PHE A 71 -1.62 0.92 -6.49
CA PHE A 71 -0.65 0.26 -7.35
C PHE A 71 0.46 1.23 -7.79
N ALA A 72 1.71 0.80 -7.62
CA ALA A 72 2.88 1.46 -8.17
C ALA A 72 4.04 0.46 -8.32
N SER A 73 4.95 0.72 -9.24
CA SER A 73 6.10 -0.12 -9.53
C SER A 73 7.44 0.57 -9.34
N GLU A 74 7.45 1.91 -9.27
CA GLU A 74 8.66 2.73 -9.18
C GLU A 74 9.66 2.48 -10.33
N MET A 75 9.18 2.12 -11.52
CA MET A 75 9.99 1.60 -12.63
C MET A 75 11.13 2.51 -13.10
N ILE A 76 11.15 3.78 -12.71
CA ILE A 76 12.21 4.73 -13.10
C ILE A 76 13.24 4.90 -11.97
N GLY A 77 12.84 4.78 -10.72
CA GLY A 77 13.62 5.21 -9.56
C GLY A 77 14.45 4.12 -8.88
N ALA A 78 14.02 2.85 -8.98
CA ALA A 78 14.58 1.80 -8.17
C ALA A 78 15.49 0.82 -8.93
N VAL A 79 15.41 -0.45 -8.62
CA VAL A 79 16.26 -1.50 -9.17
C VAL A 79 15.80 -1.88 -10.57
N ARG A 80 16.63 -1.65 -11.57
CA ARG A 80 16.35 -1.94 -12.98
C ARG A 80 16.87 -3.32 -13.44
N GLY A 81 17.03 -4.25 -12.53
CA GLY A 81 17.58 -5.57 -12.82
C GLY A 81 16.51 -6.64 -12.92
N ILE A 82 16.91 -7.76 -13.51
CA ILE A 82 16.13 -9.01 -13.43
C ILE A 82 16.61 -9.75 -12.19
N ASP A 83 15.67 -10.13 -11.32
CA ASP A 83 15.95 -11.00 -10.19
C ASP A 83 16.33 -12.40 -10.70
N PRO A 84 17.56 -12.88 -10.46
CA PRO A 84 18.00 -14.19 -10.94
C PRO A 84 17.24 -15.37 -10.32
N ARG A 85 16.52 -15.14 -9.21
CA ARG A 85 15.71 -16.17 -8.53
C ARG A 85 14.36 -16.37 -9.22
N SER A 86 13.76 -15.30 -9.72
CA SER A 86 12.41 -15.32 -10.29
C SER A 86 12.41 -15.22 -11.82
N GLY A 87 13.46 -14.68 -12.44
CA GLY A 87 13.54 -14.40 -13.87
C GLY A 87 12.72 -13.18 -14.31
N HIS A 88 12.18 -12.39 -13.36
CA HIS A 88 11.37 -11.20 -13.61
C HIS A 88 12.09 -9.93 -13.17
N TYR A 89 11.69 -8.78 -13.72
CA TYR A 89 12.19 -7.51 -13.23
C TYR A 89 11.74 -7.30 -11.77
N TYR A 90 12.61 -6.69 -10.94
CA TYR A 90 12.29 -6.39 -9.54
C TYR A 90 11.07 -5.49 -9.40
N ASP A 91 10.91 -4.53 -10.30
CA ASP A 91 9.82 -3.56 -10.32
C ASP A 91 8.53 -4.08 -10.98
N ASP A 92 8.48 -5.35 -11.40
CA ASP A 92 7.25 -6.02 -11.82
C ASP A 92 6.38 -6.39 -10.61
N THR A 93 5.93 -5.36 -9.89
CA THR A 93 5.13 -5.52 -8.67
C THR A 93 3.72 -6.04 -8.94
N LYS A 94 3.22 -5.88 -10.17
CA LYS A 94 1.90 -6.39 -10.56
C LYS A 94 1.76 -7.89 -10.34
N ARG A 95 2.78 -8.66 -10.67
CA ARG A 95 2.76 -10.13 -10.55
C ARG A 95 2.56 -10.61 -9.10
N TYR A 96 3.06 -9.87 -8.10
CA TYR A 96 2.89 -10.23 -6.70
C TYR A 96 1.43 -10.04 -6.25
N ILE A 97 0.76 -8.99 -6.73
CA ILE A 97 -0.65 -8.74 -6.44
C ILE A 97 -1.52 -9.78 -7.17
N ASP A 98 -1.19 -10.10 -8.43
CA ASP A 98 -1.88 -11.12 -9.19
C ASP A 98 -1.77 -12.50 -8.52
N ALA A 99 -0.59 -12.84 -7.98
CA ALA A 99 -0.33 -14.09 -7.29
C ALA A 99 -0.98 -14.19 -5.89
N ASN A 100 -1.33 -13.05 -5.26
CA ASN A 100 -1.99 -13.06 -3.97
C ASN A 100 -3.36 -13.74 -4.06
N THR A 101 -3.59 -14.77 -3.24
CA THR A 101 -4.83 -15.59 -3.25
C THR A 101 -5.85 -15.14 -2.20
N ALA A 102 -5.47 -14.24 -1.29
CA ALA A 102 -6.38 -13.73 -0.26
C ALA A 102 -7.30 -12.62 -0.78
N LEU A 103 -6.85 -11.87 -1.80
CA LEU A 103 -7.64 -10.81 -2.41
C LEU A 103 -8.63 -11.37 -3.44
N SER A 104 -9.87 -10.94 -3.35
CA SER A 104 -10.86 -11.11 -4.42
C SER A 104 -10.50 -10.30 -5.68
N ALA A 105 -11.09 -10.64 -6.82
CA ALA A 105 -10.92 -9.88 -8.06
C ALA A 105 -11.31 -8.40 -7.89
N ALA A 106 -12.39 -8.12 -7.15
CA ALA A 106 -12.81 -6.75 -6.87
C ALA A 106 -11.77 -5.98 -6.04
N GLN A 107 -11.14 -6.62 -5.04
CA GLN A 107 -10.09 -6.00 -4.25
C GLN A 107 -8.82 -5.74 -5.08
N LYS A 108 -8.45 -6.65 -5.99
CA LYS A 108 -7.35 -6.42 -6.92
C LYS A 108 -7.64 -5.23 -7.85
N GLN A 109 -8.87 -5.13 -8.37
CA GLN A 109 -9.30 -3.98 -9.15
C GLN A 109 -9.19 -2.66 -8.36
N MET A 110 -9.60 -2.67 -7.09
CA MET A 110 -9.43 -1.50 -6.21
C MET A 110 -7.96 -1.07 -6.12
N VAL A 111 -7.04 -2.01 -5.88
CA VAL A 111 -5.61 -1.72 -5.78
C VAL A 111 -5.06 -1.19 -7.11
N PHE A 112 -5.40 -1.83 -8.23
CA PHE A 112 -4.86 -1.46 -9.53
C PHE A 112 -5.38 -0.13 -10.07
N GLU A 113 -6.62 0.26 -9.76
CA GLU A 113 -7.24 1.37 -10.45
C GLU A 113 -8.16 2.24 -9.56
N ASP A 114 -9.16 1.65 -8.89
CA ASP A 114 -10.25 2.41 -8.30
C ASP A 114 -9.77 3.35 -7.19
N ASN A 115 -8.82 2.90 -6.37
CA ASN A 115 -8.25 3.73 -5.30
C ASN A 115 -7.48 4.94 -5.86
N ALA A 116 -6.72 4.74 -6.95
CA ALA A 116 -6.02 5.85 -7.61
C ALA A 116 -7.01 6.88 -8.17
N ARG A 117 -8.12 6.44 -8.78
CA ARG A 117 -9.18 7.33 -9.24
C ARG A 117 -9.81 8.14 -8.10
N ALA A 118 -10.02 7.50 -6.95
CA ALA A 118 -10.58 8.16 -5.76
C ALA A 118 -9.60 9.17 -5.13
N VAL A 119 -8.30 8.87 -5.13
CA VAL A 119 -7.26 9.74 -4.57
C VAL A 119 -6.97 10.92 -5.50
N PHE A 120 -6.82 10.65 -6.80
CA PHE A 120 -6.49 11.66 -7.81
C PHE A 120 -7.75 12.10 -8.55
N SER A 121 -8.59 12.89 -7.91
CA SER A 121 -9.91 13.32 -8.43
C SER A 121 -9.86 14.07 -9.76
N ARG A 122 -8.69 14.59 -10.15
CA ARG A 122 -8.45 15.25 -11.46
C ARG A 122 -8.01 14.28 -12.56
N LEU A 123 -7.77 13.01 -12.21
CA LEU A 123 -7.44 11.98 -13.19
C LEU A 123 -8.70 11.62 -13.98
N LYS A 124 -8.81 12.15 -15.18
CA LYS A 124 -9.86 11.81 -16.14
C LYS A 124 -9.28 10.77 -17.10
N LEU A 125 -9.68 9.53 -16.94
CA LEU A 125 -9.38 8.42 -17.86
C LEU A 125 -10.64 8.04 -18.61
#